data_a3cd69d7373b11f53c7cf59ebe7ff6fd
#
_entry.id   a3cd69d7373b11f53c7cf59ebe7ff6fd
#
_cell.length_a   1.000
_cell.length_b   1.000
_cell.length_c   1.000
_cell.angle_alpha   90.00
_cell.angle_beta   90.00
_cell.angle_gamma   90.00
#
_symmetry.space_group_name_H-M   'P 1'
#
loop_
_entity.id
_entity.type
_entity.pdbx_description
1 polymer ?
#
loop_
_entity_poly.entity_id
_entity_poly.type
_entity_poly.pdbx_seq_one_letter_code
_entity_poly.pdbx_strand_id
1 'polypeptide(L)'
;MQTLIFNQGDASESRIYYCAHYLAQSLGLFAAEQVDVIFTTSESGGHTVQGGQVPAVLNRDADLTLGGPMVVMKHFQQHGAELQCFCASVAANPWFFAAAQAQPDFQLSDLRGKRVLDVGNVGTATLTFRWLLARHGLQHDVELIAGSGDQAQDFAAVAHGAADYALHAMHMLAPAIAAGQLHSISSLASLCGDVPWSAYIARADVLQEKAAAFAAFSRAIAQALAWMASHDASELAQQVQAFYPDYPRDALVRGLAAYQQAGVFAPDCVIPRAEFVHFSQLLTAIGWLDSSQPVPYAALVTQAGAEQ
;
A
#
# COMPACT_ATOMS: atom_id res chain seq x y z
N MET A 1 -10.99 14.72 -24.71
CA MET A 1 -10.41 13.84 -23.66
C MET A 1 -9.90 14.75 -22.58
N GLN A 2 -10.27 14.53 -21.32
CA GLN A 2 -9.77 15.31 -20.20
C GLN A 2 -8.48 14.67 -19.68
N THR A 3 -7.56 15.51 -19.21
CA THR A 3 -6.26 15.05 -18.69
C THR A 3 -6.22 15.13 -17.17
N LEU A 4 -5.67 14.09 -16.54
CA LEU A 4 -5.33 14.04 -15.12
C LEU A 4 -3.81 13.89 -14.96
N ILE A 5 -3.22 14.71 -14.12
CA ILE A 5 -1.81 14.60 -13.71
C ILE A 5 -1.76 13.76 -12.43
N PHE A 6 -1.12 12.59 -12.52
CA PHE A 6 -1.00 11.65 -11.43
C PHE A 6 0.44 11.62 -10.89
N ASN A 7 0.64 12.15 -9.69
CA ASN A 7 1.92 12.02 -9.00
C ASN A 7 2.00 10.68 -8.26
N GLN A 8 2.88 9.81 -8.74
CA GLN A 8 3.08 8.46 -8.21
C GLN A 8 4.04 8.42 -7.01
N GLY A 9 4.63 9.55 -6.64
CA GLY A 9 5.67 9.65 -5.64
C GLY A 9 7.05 9.32 -6.18
N ASP A 10 7.86 8.68 -5.34
CA ASP A 10 9.23 8.31 -5.70
C ASP A 10 9.25 7.07 -6.58
N ALA A 11 9.75 7.20 -7.80
CA ALA A 11 9.87 6.10 -8.76
C ALA A 11 10.82 4.99 -8.28
N SER A 12 11.79 5.31 -7.41
CA SER A 12 12.76 4.34 -6.89
C SER A 12 12.15 3.29 -5.96
N GLU A 13 10.98 3.56 -5.40
CA GLU A 13 10.35 2.64 -4.44
C GLU A 13 9.73 1.39 -5.09
N SER A 14 9.58 1.33 -6.40
CA SER A 14 9.13 0.16 -7.20
C SER A 14 8.01 -0.67 -6.55
N ARG A 15 7.01 0.00 -5.96
CA ARG A 15 5.95 -0.64 -5.18
C ARG A 15 5.01 -1.44 -6.08
N ILE A 16 5.32 -2.71 -6.31
CA ILE A 16 4.55 -3.56 -7.22
C ILE A 16 3.10 -3.79 -6.77
N TYR A 17 2.78 -3.59 -5.49
CA TYR A 17 1.38 -3.62 -5.03
C TYR A 17 0.55 -2.41 -5.49
N TYR A 18 1.17 -1.41 -6.11
CA TYR A 18 0.50 -0.27 -6.76
C TYR A 18 0.27 -0.45 -8.26
N CYS A 19 0.43 -1.65 -8.78
CA CYS A 19 0.44 -1.89 -10.22
C CYS A 19 -0.91 -1.69 -10.95
N ALA A 20 -2.02 -1.48 -10.25
CA ALA A 20 -3.35 -1.37 -10.88
C ALA A 20 -3.44 -0.26 -11.94
N HIS A 21 -2.84 0.92 -11.70
CA HIS A 21 -2.85 2.00 -12.68
C HIS A 21 -1.90 1.75 -13.85
N TYR A 22 -0.79 1.06 -13.62
CA TYR A 22 0.10 0.62 -14.71
C TYR A 22 -0.59 -0.43 -15.59
N LEU A 23 -1.33 -1.34 -14.97
CA LEU A 23 -2.14 -2.30 -15.70
C LEU A 23 -3.22 -1.59 -16.54
N ALA A 24 -3.93 -0.62 -15.95
CA ALA A 24 -4.92 0.18 -16.67
C ALA A 24 -4.30 0.90 -17.88
N GLN A 25 -3.08 1.43 -17.74
CA GLN A 25 -2.33 2.05 -18.82
C GLN A 25 -1.93 1.03 -19.88
N SER A 26 -1.37 -0.11 -19.48
CA SER A 26 -0.90 -1.18 -20.40
C SER A 26 -2.05 -1.75 -21.24
N LEU A 27 -3.20 -1.96 -20.62
CA LEU A 27 -4.39 -2.47 -21.28
C LEU A 27 -5.17 -1.40 -22.07
N GLY A 28 -4.73 -0.14 -22.06
CA GLY A 28 -5.40 0.96 -22.76
C GLY A 28 -6.76 1.37 -22.15
N LEU A 29 -7.01 1.01 -20.88
CA LEU A 29 -8.32 1.26 -20.24
C LEU A 29 -8.59 2.75 -20.02
N PHE A 30 -7.57 3.56 -19.74
CA PHE A 30 -7.72 5.01 -19.63
C PHE A 30 -8.19 5.62 -20.95
N ALA A 31 -7.57 5.20 -22.06
CA ALA A 31 -7.98 5.66 -23.40
C ALA A 31 -9.40 5.21 -23.75
N ALA A 32 -9.78 3.98 -23.41
CA ALA A 32 -11.12 3.46 -23.62
C ALA A 32 -12.19 4.26 -22.84
N GLU A 33 -11.86 4.72 -21.63
CA GLU A 33 -12.69 5.59 -20.80
C GLU A 33 -12.58 7.08 -21.15
N GLN A 34 -11.84 7.43 -22.21
CA GLN A 34 -11.65 8.80 -22.71
C GLN A 34 -11.01 9.76 -21.70
N VAL A 35 -10.17 9.25 -20.82
CA VAL A 35 -9.32 10.03 -19.93
C VAL A 35 -7.86 9.82 -20.33
N ASP A 36 -7.07 10.90 -20.30
CA ASP A 36 -5.63 10.89 -20.45
C ASP A 36 -4.98 11.01 -19.08
N VAL A 37 -4.05 10.10 -18.73
CA VAL A 37 -3.38 10.10 -17.44
C VAL A 37 -1.89 10.28 -17.64
N ILE A 38 -1.38 11.43 -17.20
CA ILE A 38 0.04 11.75 -17.25
C ILE A 38 0.66 11.38 -15.90
N PHE A 39 1.54 10.39 -15.90
CA PHE A 39 2.28 9.99 -14.72
C PHE A 39 3.45 10.94 -14.49
N THR A 40 3.53 11.48 -13.27
CA THR A 40 4.65 12.28 -12.79
C THR A 40 5.23 11.68 -11.52
N THR A 41 6.44 12.04 -11.17
CA THR A 41 7.13 11.63 -9.96
C THR A 41 7.57 12.84 -9.16
N SER A 42 7.75 12.67 -7.88
CA SER A 42 8.39 13.66 -7.02
C SER A 42 9.53 12.99 -6.27
N GLU A 43 10.67 13.65 -6.19
CA GLU A 43 11.74 13.22 -5.30
C GLU A 43 11.26 13.42 -3.86
N SER A 44 10.98 12.31 -3.19
CA SER A 44 10.68 12.31 -1.78
C SER A 44 11.93 11.84 -1.06
N GLY A 45 12.55 12.61 -0.25
CA GLY A 45 13.74 12.19 0.52
C GLY A 45 13.56 10.92 1.37
N GLY A 46 13.03 9.86 0.76
CA GLY A 46 12.90 8.49 1.29
C GLY A 46 11.68 8.20 2.15
N HIS A 47 10.73 9.13 2.36
CA HIS A 47 9.53 8.87 3.16
C HIS A 47 8.26 9.41 2.48
N THR A 48 7.46 8.53 1.94
CA THR A 48 6.23 8.80 1.19
C THR A 48 5.17 9.61 1.92
N VAL A 49 5.09 9.50 3.24
CA VAL A 49 4.08 10.22 4.06
C VAL A 49 4.41 11.72 4.18
N GLN A 50 5.66 12.09 3.96
CA GLN A 50 6.12 13.48 3.96
C GLN A 50 6.70 13.92 2.61
N GLY A 51 6.90 12.97 1.71
CA GLY A 51 7.49 13.23 0.41
C GLY A 51 6.49 13.73 -0.61
N GLY A 52 6.89 14.65 -1.42
CA GLY A 52 6.27 15.40 -2.51
C GLY A 52 4.90 15.03 -3.10
N GLN A 53 4.37 13.83 -2.83
CA GLN A 53 3.09 13.35 -3.34
C GLN A 53 1.90 14.19 -2.86
N VAL A 54 1.72 14.31 -1.55
CA VAL A 54 0.61 15.07 -0.95
C VAL A 54 0.80 16.57 -1.16
N PRO A 55 1.99 17.14 -0.94
CA PRO A 55 2.25 18.54 -1.32
C PRO A 55 1.94 18.85 -2.79
N ALA A 56 2.31 17.98 -3.73
CA ALA A 56 2.01 18.20 -5.15
C ALA A 56 0.50 18.31 -5.42
N VAL A 57 -0.31 17.47 -4.77
CA VAL A 57 -1.78 17.52 -4.87
C VAL A 57 -2.32 18.79 -4.18
N LEU A 58 -1.85 19.11 -2.99
CA LEU A 58 -2.28 20.31 -2.25
C LEU A 58 -1.96 21.62 -3.02
N ASN A 59 -0.80 21.69 -3.66
CA ASN A 59 -0.36 22.83 -4.47
C ASN A 59 -0.98 22.87 -5.87
N ARG A 60 -1.75 21.83 -6.26
CA ARG A 60 -2.31 21.64 -7.62
C ARG A 60 -1.25 21.42 -8.71
N ASP A 61 -0.05 20.97 -8.35
CA ASP A 61 0.97 20.51 -9.30
C ASP A 61 0.59 19.14 -9.88
N ALA A 62 -0.24 18.38 -9.16
CA ALA A 62 -0.87 17.16 -9.61
C ALA A 62 -2.37 17.16 -9.23
N ASP A 63 -3.19 16.43 -10.01
CA ASP A 63 -4.62 16.28 -9.75
C ASP A 63 -4.89 15.20 -8.71
N LEU A 64 -4.06 14.14 -8.72
CA LEU A 64 -4.19 13.02 -7.79
C LEU A 64 -2.84 12.41 -7.43
N THR A 65 -2.87 11.65 -6.35
CA THR A 65 -1.78 10.76 -5.93
C THR A 65 -2.34 9.43 -5.42
N LEU A 66 -1.46 8.51 -5.03
CA LEU A 66 -1.78 7.23 -4.41
C LEU A 66 -1.09 7.13 -3.06
N GLY A 67 -1.84 6.83 -2.01
CA GLY A 67 -1.29 6.72 -0.67
C GLY A 67 -2.26 6.16 0.35
N GLY A 68 -1.81 6.02 1.59
CA GLY A 68 -2.64 5.50 2.66
C GLY A 68 -3.71 6.50 3.10
N PRO A 69 -4.98 6.06 3.31
CA PRO A 69 -6.03 6.90 3.88
C PRO A 69 -5.64 7.55 5.22
N MET A 70 -4.70 6.96 5.96
CA MET A 70 -4.17 7.54 7.20
C MET A 70 -3.61 8.96 7.01
N VAL A 71 -3.03 9.24 5.83
CA VAL A 71 -2.50 10.58 5.51
C VAL A 71 -3.65 11.58 5.40
N VAL A 72 -4.74 11.19 4.72
CA VAL A 72 -5.96 12.00 4.59
C VAL A 72 -6.61 12.24 5.95
N MET A 73 -6.67 11.20 6.79
CA MET A 73 -7.19 11.28 8.16
C MET A 73 -6.37 12.25 9.02
N LYS A 74 -5.03 12.15 8.96
CA LYS A 74 -4.14 13.03 9.73
C LYS A 74 -4.20 14.47 9.24
N HIS A 75 -4.22 14.66 7.90
CA HIS A 75 -4.38 15.98 7.30
C HIS A 75 -5.71 16.63 7.71
N PHE A 76 -6.80 15.85 7.74
CA PHE A 76 -8.10 16.32 8.20
C PHE A 76 -8.04 16.88 9.63
N GLN A 77 -7.41 16.18 10.56
CA GLN A 77 -7.29 16.65 11.94
C GLN A 77 -6.46 17.94 12.07
N GLN A 78 -5.58 18.20 11.12
CA GLN A 78 -4.70 19.37 11.15
C GLN A 78 -5.26 20.57 10.36
N HIS A 79 -5.96 20.30 9.25
CA HIS A 79 -6.30 21.32 8.24
C HIS A 79 -7.75 21.27 7.76
N GLY A 80 -8.53 20.24 8.12
CA GLY A 80 -9.89 20.02 7.63
C GLY A 80 -9.95 19.14 6.36
N ALA A 81 -11.14 19.10 5.74
CA ALA A 81 -11.47 18.18 4.65
C ALA A 81 -11.02 18.69 3.27
N GLU A 82 -9.74 18.96 3.10
CA GLU A 82 -9.18 19.38 1.80
C GLU A 82 -8.89 18.19 0.87
N LEU A 83 -8.54 17.04 1.43
CA LEU A 83 -8.20 15.81 0.69
C LEU A 83 -9.27 14.76 0.86
N GLN A 84 -9.54 14.00 -0.19
CA GLN A 84 -10.45 12.87 -0.18
C GLN A 84 -9.82 11.65 -0.88
N CYS A 85 -10.10 10.46 -0.35
CA CYS A 85 -9.90 9.19 -1.02
C CYS A 85 -11.10 8.95 -1.94
N PHE A 86 -10.88 8.57 -3.22
CA PHE A 86 -11.99 8.42 -4.17
C PHE A 86 -12.06 7.05 -4.87
N CYS A 87 -11.00 6.26 -4.80
CA CYS A 87 -10.95 4.92 -5.39
C CYS A 87 -9.93 4.07 -4.62
N ALA A 88 -10.31 2.86 -4.20
CA ALA A 88 -9.41 1.92 -3.54
C ALA A 88 -8.37 1.36 -4.52
N SER A 89 -7.21 0.97 -4.02
CA SER A 89 -6.17 0.30 -4.78
C SER A 89 -5.64 -0.92 -4.03
N VAL A 90 -5.36 -0.78 -2.73
CA VAL A 90 -4.82 -1.83 -1.87
C VAL A 90 -5.70 -1.96 -0.64
N ALA A 91 -6.31 -3.14 -0.47
CA ALA A 91 -7.29 -3.41 0.58
C ALA A 91 -6.69 -3.99 1.85
N ALA A 92 -5.44 -4.48 1.83
CA ALA A 92 -4.82 -5.09 2.99
C ALA A 92 -3.32 -4.78 3.08
N ASN A 93 -2.73 -5.02 4.24
CA ASN A 93 -1.32 -4.73 4.52
C ASN A 93 -0.38 -5.57 3.64
N PRO A 94 0.45 -4.99 2.76
CA PRO A 94 1.33 -5.72 1.85
C PRO A 94 2.63 -6.23 2.48
N TRP A 95 2.80 -6.15 3.80
CA TRP A 95 3.97 -6.63 4.52
C TRP A 95 3.87 -8.10 4.87
N PHE A 96 5.02 -8.75 4.91
CA PHE A 96 5.19 -10.17 5.22
C PHE A 96 6.31 -10.35 6.23
N PHE A 97 6.22 -11.44 6.98
CA PHE A 97 7.36 -11.98 7.71
C PHE A 97 8.16 -12.92 6.82
N ALA A 98 9.48 -12.83 6.92
CA ALA A 98 10.40 -13.81 6.36
C ALA A 98 11.40 -14.22 7.43
N ALA A 99 11.86 -15.48 7.38
CA ALA A 99 12.84 -16.04 8.32
C ALA A 99 13.85 -16.94 7.59
N ALA A 100 14.95 -17.28 8.28
CA ALA A 100 15.97 -18.18 7.74
C ALA A 100 15.47 -19.61 7.46
N GLN A 101 14.41 -20.05 8.15
CA GLN A 101 13.80 -21.36 8.00
C GLN A 101 12.31 -21.26 7.73
N ALA A 102 11.78 -22.17 6.93
CA ALA A 102 10.34 -22.28 6.69
C ALA A 102 9.58 -22.66 7.98
N GLN A 103 8.42 -22.05 8.18
CA GLN A 103 7.55 -22.29 9.35
C GLN A 103 6.09 -22.44 8.86
N PRO A 104 5.71 -23.60 8.36
CA PRO A 104 4.39 -23.80 7.73
C PRO A 104 3.22 -23.63 8.71
N ASP A 105 3.44 -23.89 10.00
CA ASP A 105 2.41 -23.84 11.04
C ASP A 105 2.52 -22.56 11.91
N PHE A 106 3.17 -21.50 11.38
CA PHE A 106 3.41 -20.25 12.10
C PHE A 106 2.12 -19.66 12.67
N GLN A 107 2.19 -19.31 13.95
CA GLN A 107 1.17 -18.53 14.66
C GLN A 107 1.77 -17.23 15.17
N LEU A 108 0.96 -16.19 15.32
CA LEU A 108 1.44 -14.90 15.83
C LEU A 108 2.10 -15.02 17.21
N SER A 109 1.66 -15.97 18.05
CA SER A 109 2.28 -16.28 19.35
C SER A 109 3.73 -16.74 19.28
N ASP A 110 4.19 -17.23 18.10
CA ASP A 110 5.56 -17.69 17.89
C ASP A 110 6.57 -16.53 17.85
N LEU A 111 6.06 -15.30 17.73
CA LEU A 111 6.88 -14.09 17.88
C LEU A 111 7.30 -13.82 19.32
N ARG A 112 6.75 -14.52 20.32
CA ARG A 112 7.11 -14.32 21.72
C ARG A 112 8.60 -14.58 21.98
N GLY A 113 9.28 -13.59 22.56
CA GLY A 113 10.72 -13.64 22.80
C GLY A 113 11.58 -13.50 21.54
N LYS A 114 10.98 -13.10 20.41
CA LYS A 114 11.67 -12.98 19.12
C LYS A 114 12.06 -11.56 18.78
N ARG A 115 13.08 -11.46 17.94
CA ARG A 115 13.59 -10.21 17.36
C ARG A 115 13.07 -10.09 15.94
N VAL A 116 12.24 -9.08 15.69
CA VAL A 116 11.69 -8.77 14.37
C VAL A 116 12.39 -7.53 13.83
N LEU A 117 13.09 -7.68 12.72
CA LEU A 117 13.79 -6.61 12.04
C LEU A 117 12.81 -5.92 11.06
N ASP A 118 12.43 -4.69 11.37
CA ASP A 118 11.59 -3.84 10.50
C ASP A 118 12.48 -3.21 9.42
N VAL A 119 12.74 -3.98 8.37
CA VAL A 119 13.67 -3.60 7.29
C VAL A 119 13.17 -2.38 6.53
N GLY A 120 11.86 -2.28 6.33
CA GLY A 120 11.27 -1.20 5.54
C GLY A 120 11.20 0.13 6.27
N ASN A 121 11.16 0.15 7.60
CA ASN A 121 10.94 1.34 8.43
C ASN A 121 9.79 2.24 7.95
N VAL A 122 8.77 1.66 7.32
CA VAL A 122 7.62 2.40 6.78
C VAL A 122 6.61 2.61 7.89
N GLY A 123 6.39 3.87 8.26
CA GLY A 123 5.60 4.26 9.42
C GLY A 123 4.24 3.56 9.52
N THR A 124 3.48 3.44 8.42
CA THR A 124 2.18 2.73 8.42
C THR A 124 2.32 1.25 8.78
N ALA A 125 3.30 0.56 8.20
CA ALA A 125 3.52 -0.86 8.45
C ALA A 125 3.98 -1.11 9.89
N THR A 126 4.94 -0.34 10.37
CA THR A 126 5.45 -0.40 11.74
C THR A 126 4.33 -0.15 12.76
N LEU A 127 3.51 0.88 12.55
CA LEU A 127 2.38 1.22 13.42
C LEU A 127 1.33 0.12 13.44
N THR A 128 0.97 -0.41 12.28
CA THR A 128 0.00 -1.51 12.16
C THR A 128 0.51 -2.77 12.86
N PHE A 129 1.80 -3.08 12.70
CA PHE A 129 2.40 -4.22 13.38
C PHE A 129 2.44 -4.04 14.91
N ARG A 130 2.79 -2.86 15.41
CA ARG A 130 2.72 -2.54 16.84
C ARG A 130 1.32 -2.68 17.42
N TRP A 131 0.30 -2.22 16.65
CA TRP A 131 -1.09 -2.43 17.02
C TRP A 131 -1.45 -3.92 17.09
N LEU A 132 -1.04 -4.71 16.11
CA LEU A 132 -1.27 -6.15 16.09
C LEU A 132 -0.66 -6.82 17.33
N LEU A 133 0.58 -6.50 17.67
CA LEU A 133 1.24 -7.00 18.88
C LEU A 133 0.47 -6.62 20.14
N ALA A 134 0.05 -5.35 20.27
CA ALA A 134 -0.72 -4.88 21.42
C ALA A 134 -2.07 -5.59 21.56
N ARG A 135 -2.78 -5.79 20.44
CA ARG A 135 -4.07 -6.49 20.41
C ARG A 135 -3.96 -7.94 20.91
N HIS A 136 -2.81 -8.58 20.69
CA HIS A 136 -2.55 -9.97 21.10
C HIS A 136 -1.71 -10.09 22.38
N GLY A 137 -1.46 -8.99 23.10
CA GLY A 137 -0.70 -8.98 24.33
C GLY A 137 0.78 -9.31 24.16
N LEU A 138 1.34 -9.07 22.98
CA LEU A 138 2.72 -9.39 22.61
C LEU A 138 3.65 -8.16 22.58
N GLN A 139 3.12 -6.96 22.86
CA GLN A 139 3.85 -5.69 22.71
C GLN A 139 5.11 -5.56 23.58
N HIS A 140 5.22 -6.37 24.61
CA HIS A 140 6.39 -6.42 25.51
C HIS A 140 7.23 -7.68 25.33
N ASP A 141 6.75 -8.64 24.55
CA ASP A 141 7.38 -9.94 24.33
C ASP A 141 8.15 -10.00 23.00
N VAL A 142 7.94 -9.03 22.11
CA VAL A 142 8.59 -8.95 20.79
C VAL A 142 9.53 -7.76 20.75
N GLU A 143 10.78 -8.01 20.42
CA GLU A 143 11.75 -6.95 20.18
C GLU A 143 11.65 -6.50 18.71
N LEU A 144 11.18 -5.27 18.49
CA LEU A 144 11.14 -4.67 17.16
C LEU A 144 12.40 -3.83 16.95
N ILE A 145 13.24 -4.29 16.02
CA ILE A 145 14.53 -3.66 15.67
C ILE A 145 14.33 -2.88 14.39
N ALA A 146 14.77 -1.62 14.36
CA ALA A 146 14.77 -0.84 13.11
C ALA A 146 15.82 -1.37 12.14
N GLY A 147 15.49 -1.41 10.84
CA GLY A 147 16.43 -1.75 9.79
C GLY A 147 17.60 -0.76 9.71
N SER A 148 18.72 -1.25 9.23
CA SER A 148 19.97 -0.47 9.12
C SER A 148 19.93 0.58 8.00
N GLY A 149 19.00 0.44 7.06
CA GLY A 149 18.96 1.19 5.79
C GLY A 149 19.70 0.48 4.64
N ASP A 150 20.44 -0.59 4.94
CA ASP A 150 21.03 -1.51 3.97
C ASP A 150 20.24 -2.83 3.99
N GLN A 151 19.38 -3.00 3.01
CA GLN A 151 18.47 -4.13 2.92
C GLN A 151 19.19 -5.48 2.79
N ALA A 152 20.32 -5.52 2.07
CA ALA A 152 21.10 -6.75 1.92
C ALA A 152 21.74 -7.16 3.25
N GLN A 153 22.25 -6.20 4.02
CA GLN A 153 22.77 -6.42 5.36
C GLN A 153 21.69 -6.90 6.32
N ASP A 154 20.49 -6.28 6.25
CA ASP A 154 19.36 -6.64 7.10
C ASP A 154 18.87 -8.07 6.82
N PHE A 155 18.77 -8.47 5.56
CA PHE A 155 18.39 -9.84 5.20
C PHE A 155 19.48 -10.85 5.60
N ALA A 156 20.75 -10.50 5.45
CA ALA A 156 21.85 -11.34 5.94
C ALA A 156 21.83 -11.50 7.47
N ALA A 157 21.46 -10.46 8.21
CA ALA A 157 21.31 -10.53 9.67
C ALA A 157 20.26 -11.56 10.08
N VAL A 158 19.11 -11.62 9.37
CA VAL A 158 18.08 -12.64 9.62
C VAL A 158 18.56 -14.03 9.17
N ALA A 159 19.17 -14.15 7.99
CA ALA A 159 19.67 -15.42 7.47
C ALA A 159 20.71 -16.07 8.40
N HIS A 160 21.51 -15.26 9.11
CA HIS A 160 22.54 -15.73 10.04
C HIS A 160 22.09 -15.73 11.53
N GLY A 161 20.82 -15.46 11.81
CA GLY A 161 20.25 -15.54 13.15
C GLY A 161 20.56 -14.35 14.08
N ALA A 162 21.05 -13.23 13.56
CA ALA A 162 21.18 -11.98 14.34
C ALA A 162 19.82 -11.33 14.62
N ALA A 163 18.81 -11.59 13.80
CA ALA A 163 17.39 -11.38 14.06
C ALA A 163 16.61 -12.65 13.68
N ASP A 164 15.40 -12.82 14.22
CA ASP A 164 14.62 -14.04 13.99
C ASP A 164 13.74 -13.91 12.74
N TYR A 165 13.20 -12.70 12.47
CA TYR A 165 12.35 -12.40 11.34
C TYR A 165 12.71 -11.07 10.68
N ALA A 166 12.57 -11.00 9.36
CA ALA A 166 12.47 -9.74 8.62
C ALA A 166 11.01 -9.38 8.40
N LEU A 167 10.65 -8.11 8.56
CA LEU A 167 9.35 -7.55 8.23
C LEU A 167 9.51 -6.55 7.09
N HIS A 168 8.96 -6.87 5.92
CA HIS A 168 8.98 -5.98 4.76
C HIS A 168 7.85 -6.33 3.77
N ALA A 169 7.62 -5.42 2.81
CA ALA A 169 6.76 -5.70 1.68
C ALA A 169 7.30 -6.88 0.85
N MET A 170 6.41 -7.73 0.32
CA MET A 170 6.83 -8.96 -0.36
C MET A 170 7.77 -8.69 -1.54
N HIS A 171 7.54 -7.62 -2.31
CA HIS A 171 8.40 -7.32 -3.45
C HIS A 171 9.86 -7.07 -3.05
N MET A 172 10.09 -6.57 -1.85
CA MET A 172 11.44 -6.37 -1.33
C MET A 172 12.05 -7.68 -0.77
N LEU A 173 11.23 -8.57 -0.23
CA LEU A 173 11.65 -9.89 0.25
C LEU A 173 11.87 -10.90 -0.90
N ALA A 174 11.16 -10.74 -2.01
CA ALA A 174 11.14 -11.72 -3.09
C ALA A 174 12.52 -12.07 -3.69
N PRO A 175 13.46 -11.16 -3.88
CA PRO A 175 14.81 -11.50 -4.33
C PRO A 175 15.57 -12.41 -3.34
N ALA A 176 15.53 -12.11 -2.05
CA ALA A 176 16.19 -12.94 -1.02
C ALA A 176 15.53 -14.32 -0.87
N ILE A 177 14.19 -14.38 -1.03
CA ILE A 177 13.45 -15.65 -1.04
C ILE A 177 13.79 -16.46 -2.31
N ALA A 178 13.87 -15.82 -3.47
CA ALA A 178 14.25 -16.48 -4.72
C ALA A 178 15.68 -17.03 -4.67
N ALA A 179 16.58 -16.34 -3.97
CA ALA A 179 17.96 -16.80 -3.75
C ALA A 179 18.07 -17.90 -2.67
N GLY A 180 16.98 -18.29 -2.01
CA GLY A 180 16.97 -19.28 -0.93
C GLY A 180 17.61 -18.80 0.37
N GLN A 181 17.82 -17.50 0.53
CA GLN A 181 18.37 -16.90 1.76
C GLN A 181 17.33 -16.82 2.88
N LEU A 182 16.07 -16.56 2.51
CA LEU A 182 14.94 -16.43 3.41
C LEU A 182 13.74 -17.25 2.91
N HIS A 183 12.82 -17.53 3.82
CA HIS A 183 11.54 -18.16 3.53
C HIS A 183 10.41 -17.21 3.93
N SER A 184 9.39 -17.08 3.08
CA SER A 184 8.17 -16.36 3.43
C SER A 184 7.42 -17.15 4.51
N ILE A 185 7.00 -16.46 5.59
CA ILE A 185 6.38 -17.10 6.76
C ILE A 185 4.88 -16.80 6.81
N SER A 186 4.53 -15.51 6.87
CA SER A 186 3.13 -15.09 6.98
C SER A 186 2.94 -13.69 6.44
N SER A 187 1.71 -13.38 6.01
CA SER A 187 1.28 -12.07 5.55
C SER A 187 0.65 -11.28 6.70
N LEU A 188 0.98 -9.98 6.82
CA LEU A 188 0.24 -9.09 7.72
C LEU A 188 -1.21 -8.88 7.27
N ALA A 189 -1.53 -9.04 5.98
CA ALA A 189 -2.91 -9.00 5.50
C ALA A 189 -3.78 -10.01 6.24
N SER A 190 -3.32 -11.27 6.34
CA SER A 190 -4.06 -12.33 7.04
C SER A 190 -4.19 -12.11 8.55
N LEU A 191 -3.25 -11.38 9.15
CA LEU A 191 -3.20 -11.17 10.60
C LEU A 191 -3.94 -9.90 11.05
N CYS A 192 -3.91 -8.85 10.25
CA CYS A 192 -4.55 -7.56 10.57
C CYS A 192 -6.00 -7.47 10.10
N GLY A 193 -6.40 -8.31 9.14
CA GLY A 193 -7.68 -8.21 8.44
C GLY A 193 -7.68 -7.06 7.41
N ASP A 194 -8.86 -6.83 6.84
CA ASP A 194 -9.05 -5.82 5.80
C ASP A 194 -8.93 -4.42 6.40
N VAL A 195 -8.01 -3.65 5.84
CA VAL A 195 -7.80 -2.23 6.12
C VAL A 195 -7.60 -1.52 4.79
N PRO A 196 -8.19 -0.36 4.54
CA PRO A 196 -7.99 0.39 3.30
C PRO A 196 -6.55 0.92 3.29
N TRP A 197 -5.62 0.06 2.85
CA TRP A 197 -4.19 0.33 2.94
C TRP A 197 -3.76 1.48 2.06
N SER A 198 -4.26 1.51 0.82
CA SER A 198 -4.00 2.61 -0.10
C SER A 198 -5.19 2.89 -1.00
N ALA A 199 -5.38 4.18 -1.26
CA ALA A 199 -6.40 4.70 -2.15
C ALA A 199 -5.82 5.82 -3.02
N TYR A 200 -6.46 6.08 -4.15
CA TYR A 200 -6.22 7.29 -4.92
C TYR A 200 -6.81 8.48 -4.18
N ILE A 201 -6.01 9.53 -4.07
CA ILE A 201 -6.29 10.72 -3.24
C ILE A 201 -6.23 11.95 -4.14
N ALA A 202 -7.18 12.86 -3.96
CA ALA A 202 -7.23 14.14 -4.65
C ALA A 202 -7.79 15.23 -3.71
N ARG A 203 -7.64 16.49 -4.10
CA ARG A 203 -8.35 17.60 -3.44
C ARG A 203 -9.84 17.53 -3.72
N ALA A 204 -10.65 17.82 -2.72
CA ALA A 204 -12.11 17.80 -2.83
C ALA A 204 -12.64 18.77 -3.92
N ASP A 205 -12.05 19.95 -4.05
CA ASP A 205 -12.42 20.92 -5.08
C ASP A 205 -12.02 20.46 -6.49
N VAL A 206 -10.84 19.85 -6.66
CA VAL A 206 -10.38 19.31 -7.95
C VAL A 206 -11.21 18.08 -8.39
N LEU A 207 -11.65 17.24 -7.43
CA LEU A 207 -12.59 16.16 -7.70
C LEU A 207 -13.91 16.67 -8.29
N GLN A 208 -14.40 17.82 -7.80
CA GLN A 208 -15.61 18.47 -8.34
C GLN A 208 -15.35 19.12 -9.69
N GLU A 209 -14.25 19.87 -9.83
CA GLU A 209 -13.85 20.56 -11.06
C GLU A 209 -13.68 19.59 -12.24
N LYS A 210 -13.10 18.40 -11.99
CA LYS A 210 -12.78 17.38 -12.99
C LYS A 210 -13.60 16.09 -12.81
N ALA A 211 -14.82 16.18 -12.29
CA ALA A 211 -15.63 15.02 -11.89
C ALA A 211 -15.75 13.93 -12.96
N ALA A 212 -15.96 14.32 -14.23
CA ALA A 212 -16.06 13.37 -15.35
C ALA A 212 -14.73 12.61 -15.60
N ALA A 213 -13.59 13.28 -15.45
CA ALA A 213 -12.27 12.64 -15.61
C ALA A 213 -11.97 11.67 -14.46
N PHE A 214 -12.31 12.03 -13.22
CA PHE A 214 -12.15 11.15 -12.08
C PHE A 214 -13.07 9.94 -12.11
N ALA A 215 -14.32 10.12 -12.59
CA ALA A 215 -15.24 9.00 -12.83
C ALA A 215 -14.70 8.04 -13.92
N ALA A 216 -14.16 8.57 -15.02
CA ALA A 216 -13.52 7.78 -16.06
C ALA A 216 -12.27 7.03 -15.54
N PHE A 217 -11.43 7.71 -14.78
CA PHE A 217 -10.27 7.11 -14.10
C PHE A 217 -10.68 5.95 -13.19
N SER A 218 -11.70 6.16 -12.34
CA SER A 218 -12.20 5.13 -11.42
C SER A 218 -12.75 3.92 -12.15
N ARG A 219 -13.47 4.10 -13.28
CA ARG A 219 -13.94 2.97 -14.10
C ARG A 219 -12.78 2.20 -14.73
N ALA A 220 -11.74 2.88 -15.22
CA ALA A 220 -10.55 2.23 -15.75
C ALA A 220 -9.81 1.41 -14.66
N ILE A 221 -9.68 1.96 -13.45
CA ILE A 221 -9.08 1.23 -12.31
C ILE A 221 -9.95 0.04 -11.91
N ALA A 222 -11.28 0.18 -11.85
CA ALA A 222 -12.18 -0.93 -11.54
C ALA A 222 -12.03 -2.08 -12.55
N GLN A 223 -11.91 -1.77 -13.84
CA GLN A 223 -11.65 -2.77 -14.88
C GLN A 223 -10.28 -3.43 -14.70
N ALA A 224 -9.24 -2.66 -14.35
CA ALA A 224 -7.92 -3.21 -14.06
C ALA A 224 -7.93 -4.15 -12.84
N LEU A 225 -8.59 -3.78 -11.75
CA LEU A 225 -8.74 -4.62 -10.56
C LEU A 225 -9.51 -5.91 -10.87
N ALA A 226 -10.61 -5.83 -11.63
CA ALA A 226 -11.36 -7.00 -12.09
C ALA A 226 -10.50 -7.92 -12.97
N TRP A 227 -9.67 -7.35 -13.84
CA TRP A 227 -8.71 -8.11 -14.65
C TRP A 227 -7.70 -8.83 -13.76
N MET A 228 -7.11 -8.14 -12.77
CA MET A 228 -6.16 -8.72 -11.80
C MET A 228 -6.76 -9.89 -11.02
N ALA A 229 -8.05 -9.83 -10.69
CA ALA A 229 -8.74 -10.89 -9.97
C ALA A 229 -8.99 -12.16 -10.83
N SER A 230 -8.95 -12.03 -12.17
CA SER A 230 -9.26 -13.12 -13.11
C SER A 230 -8.03 -13.68 -13.85
N HIS A 231 -6.84 -13.10 -13.64
CA HIS A 231 -5.60 -13.51 -14.31
C HIS A 231 -4.51 -13.86 -13.29
N ASP A 232 -3.61 -14.72 -13.67
CA ASP A 232 -2.51 -15.11 -12.80
C ASP A 232 -1.39 -14.06 -12.73
N ALA A 233 -0.49 -14.24 -11.76
CA ALA A 233 0.62 -13.32 -11.53
C ALA A 233 1.61 -13.26 -12.70
N SER A 234 1.73 -14.30 -13.52
CA SER A 234 2.62 -14.30 -14.69
C SER A 234 2.05 -13.43 -15.81
N GLU A 235 0.73 -13.52 -16.02
CA GLU A 235 0.01 -12.66 -16.98
C GLU A 235 0.05 -11.21 -16.52
N LEU A 236 -0.20 -10.96 -15.23
CA LEU A 236 -0.10 -9.61 -14.64
C LEU A 236 1.31 -9.05 -14.78
N ALA A 237 2.34 -9.82 -14.43
CA ALA A 237 3.73 -9.42 -14.58
C ALA A 237 4.07 -9.09 -16.05
N GLN A 238 3.53 -9.83 -17.01
CA GLN A 238 3.74 -9.54 -18.42
C GLN A 238 3.22 -8.16 -18.82
N GLN A 239 2.07 -7.76 -18.28
CA GLN A 239 1.47 -6.46 -18.59
C GLN A 239 2.21 -5.30 -17.95
N VAL A 240 2.72 -5.48 -16.73
CA VAL A 240 3.28 -4.36 -15.94
C VAL A 240 4.80 -4.29 -15.94
N GLN A 241 5.52 -5.29 -16.47
CA GLN A 241 6.99 -5.36 -16.45
C GLN A 241 7.68 -4.09 -16.96
N ALA A 242 7.12 -3.45 -17.99
CA ALA A 242 7.70 -2.24 -18.57
C ALA A 242 7.78 -1.06 -17.58
N PHE A 243 6.95 -1.07 -16.54
CA PHE A 243 6.95 -0.05 -15.48
C PHE A 243 7.90 -0.39 -14.32
N TYR A 244 8.48 -1.59 -14.34
CA TYR A 244 9.45 -2.08 -13.34
C TYR A 244 10.72 -2.61 -14.05
N PRO A 245 11.44 -1.77 -14.81
CA PRO A 245 12.54 -2.23 -15.68
C PRO A 245 13.68 -2.87 -14.92
N ASP A 246 13.97 -2.38 -13.72
CA ASP A 246 15.08 -2.85 -12.89
C ASP A 246 14.68 -4.04 -11.98
N TYR A 247 13.41 -4.45 -12.02
CA TYR A 247 12.94 -5.53 -11.18
C TYR A 247 12.96 -6.87 -11.93
N PRO A 248 13.65 -7.91 -11.42
CA PRO A 248 13.72 -9.20 -12.09
C PRO A 248 12.34 -9.81 -12.27
N ARG A 249 12.04 -10.32 -13.48
CA ARG A 249 10.73 -10.86 -13.82
C ARG A 249 10.25 -11.95 -12.85
N ASP A 250 11.14 -12.87 -12.47
CA ASP A 250 10.77 -13.97 -11.57
C ASP A 250 10.42 -13.47 -10.17
N ALA A 251 11.11 -12.44 -9.69
CA ALA A 251 10.80 -11.77 -8.44
C ALA A 251 9.48 -10.99 -8.54
N LEU A 252 9.21 -10.34 -9.68
CA LEU A 252 7.95 -9.66 -9.95
C LEU A 252 6.77 -10.64 -9.91
N VAL A 253 6.85 -11.75 -10.62
CA VAL A 253 5.82 -12.81 -10.61
C VAL A 253 5.59 -13.34 -9.21
N ARG A 254 6.67 -13.64 -8.47
CA ARG A 254 6.59 -14.14 -7.09
C ARG A 254 5.92 -13.14 -6.15
N GLY A 255 6.30 -11.87 -6.24
CA GLY A 255 5.71 -10.81 -5.43
C GLY A 255 4.23 -10.60 -5.72
N LEU A 256 3.85 -10.54 -7.00
CA LEU A 256 2.46 -10.39 -7.42
C LEU A 256 1.60 -11.59 -7.01
N ALA A 257 2.12 -12.82 -7.17
CA ALA A 257 1.43 -14.04 -6.72
C ALA A 257 1.15 -14.03 -5.21
N ALA A 258 2.15 -13.63 -4.41
CA ALA A 258 1.98 -13.54 -2.96
C ALA A 258 0.94 -12.46 -2.58
N TYR A 259 0.91 -11.33 -3.28
CA TYR A 259 -0.09 -10.28 -3.05
C TYR A 259 -1.50 -10.73 -3.46
N GLN A 260 -1.67 -11.40 -4.60
CA GLN A 260 -2.96 -11.97 -5.01
C GLN A 260 -3.44 -13.00 -3.99
N GLN A 261 -2.57 -13.92 -3.59
CA GLN A 261 -2.90 -14.98 -2.63
C GLN A 261 -3.26 -14.42 -1.25
N ALA A 262 -2.63 -13.33 -0.83
CA ALA A 262 -2.89 -12.68 0.45
C ALA A 262 -4.08 -11.70 0.42
N GLY A 263 -4.75 -11.52 -0.73
CA GLY A 263 -5.86 -10.56 -0.87
C GLY A 263 -5.44 -9.11 -0.69
N VAL A 264 -4.22 -8.75 -1.10
CA VAL A 264 -3.69 -7.39 -0.90
C VAL A 264 -4.35 -6.39 -1.83
N PHE A 265 -4.64 -6.77 -3.07
CA PHE A 265 -5.29 -5.88 -4.02
C PHE A 265 -6.76 -5.64 -3.68
N ALA A 266 -7.23 -4.41 -3.86
CA ALA A 266 -8.64 -4.12 -3.68
C ALA A 266 -9.49 -4.91 -4.69
N PRO A 267 -10.65 -5.47 -4.27
CA PRO A 267 -11.53 -6.19 -5.19
C PRO A 267 -12.22 -5.27 -6.20
N ASP A 268 -12.41 -4.02 -5.82
CA ASP A 268 -12.99 -2.95 -6.63
C ASP A 268 -12.54 -1.57 -6.13
N CYS A 269 -13.10 -0.50 -6.69
CA CYS A 269 -12.78 0.88 -6.30
C CYS A 269 -13.44 1.36 -4.98
N VAL A 270 -14.28 0.53 -4.37
CA VAL A 270 -14.99 0.94 -3.15
C VAL A 270 -14.04 0.92 -1.95
N ILE A 271 -14.12 1.97 -1.14
CA ILE A 271 -13.47 2.00 0.16
C ILE A 271 -14.57 1.73 1.20
N PRO A 272 -14.67 0.52 1.76
CA PRO A 272 -15.76 0.17 2.64
C PRO A 272 -15.75 1.00 3.94
N ARG A 273 -16.91 1.53 4.30
CA ARG A 273 -17.03 2.36 5.51
C ARG A 273 -16.58 1.62 6.77
N ALA A 274 -16.93 0.36 6.89
CA ALA A 274 -16.58 -0.45 8.06
C ALA A 274 -15.06 -0.57 8.21
N GLU A 275 -14.34 -0.82 7.11
CA GLU A 275 -12.88 -0.95 7.10
C GLU A 275 -12.20 0.40 7.37
N PHE A 276 -12.70 1.49 6.78
CA PHE A 276 -12.19 2.83 7.05
C PHE A 276 -12.34 3.21 8.53
N VAL A 277 -13.51 2.92 9.13
CA VAL A 277 -13.75 3.17 10.56
C VAL A 277 -12.86 2.28 11.43
N HIS A 278 -12.72 1.00 11.09
CA HIS A 278 -11.82 0.09 11.78
C HIS A 278 -10.37 0.60 11.73
N PHE A 279 -9.90 1.02 10.56
CA PHE A 279 -8.55 1.57 10.39
C PHE A 279 -8.35 2.86 11.19
N SER A 280 -9.34 3.76 11.22
CA SER A 280 -9.27 4.98 12.04
C SER A 280 -9.20 4.67 13.55
N GLN A 281 -9.93 3.65 14.02
CA GLN A 281 -9.87 3.19 15.40
C GLN A 281 -8.50 2.59 15.73
N LEU A 282 -7.93 1.79 14.84
CA LEU A 282 -6.57 1.27 14.97
C LEU A 282 -5.57 2.41 15.14
N LEU A 283 -5.60 3.39 14.24
CA LEU A 283 -4.68 4.54 14.26
C LEU A 283 -4.86 5.41 15.52
N THR A 284 -6.08 5.52 16.04
CA THR A 284 -6.37 6.20 17.30
C THR A 284 -5.83 5.42 18.49
N ALA A 285 -5.99 4.08 18.51
CA ALA A 285 -5.53 3.24 19.61
C ALA A 285 -4.01 3.27 19.80
N ILE A 286 -3.26 3.48 18.73
CA ILE A 286 -1.79 3.62 18.79
C ILE A 286 -1.31 5.08 18.92
N GLY A 287 -2.23 6.03 19.10
CA GLY A 287 -1.90 7.45 19.30
C GLY A 287 -1.46 8.18 18.02
N TRP A 288 -1.68 7.63 16.83
CA TRP A 288 -1.40 8.32 15.56
C TRP A 288 -2.45 9.40 15.28
N LEU A 289 -3.73 9.08 15.49
CA LEU A 289 -4.83 10.02 15.43
C LEU A 289 -5.21 10.52 16.83
N ASP A 290 -5.63 11.78 16.92
CA ASP A 290 -6.17 12.36 18.14
C ASP A 290 -7.59 11.84 18.39
N SER A 291 -7.80 11.18 19.54
CA SER A 291 -9.09 10.63 19.93
C SER A 291 -10.18 11.69 20.18
N SER A 292 -9.78 12.94 20.46
CA SER A 292 -10.70 14.06 20.67
C SER A 292 -11.30 14.61 19.36
N GLN A 293 -10.72 14.24 18.21
CA GLN A 293 -11.12 14.70 16.89
C GLN A 293 -11.52 13.52 15.99
N PRO A 294 -12.77 13.07 16.04
CA PRO A 294 -13.24 11.96 15.20
C PRO A 294 -13.06 12.24 13.70
N VAL A 295 -12.70 11.21 12.96
CA VAL A 295 -12.47 11.29 11.51
C VAL A 295 -13.72 10.84 10.75
N PRO A 296 -14.49 11.75 10.11
CA PRO A 296 -15.76 11.41 9.47
C PRO A 296 -15.53 10.80 8.09
N TYR A 297 -15.98 9.55 7.91
CA TYR A 297 -15.91 8.85 6.62
C TYR A 297 -16.47 9.69 5.45
N ALA A 298 -17.69 10.25 5.64
CA ALA A 298 -18.38 10.99 4.57
C ALA A 298 -17.67 12.27 4.10
N ALA A 299 -16.77 12.82 4.90
CA ALA A 299 -15.98 13.99 4.51
C ALA A 299 -14.68 13.62 3.79
N LEU A 300 -14.17 12.39 4.00
CA LEU A 300 -12.85 11.97 3.56
C LEU A 300 -12.89 10.89 2.48
N VAL A 301 -14.05 10.29 2.23
CA VAL A 301 -14.23 9.29 1.18
C VAL A 301 -15.37 9.72 0.28
N THR A 302 -15.08 9.80 -1.01
CA THR A 302 -16.09 9.95 -2.06
C THR A 302 -15.93 8.80 -3.04
N GLN A 303 -17.04 8.41 -3.68
CA GLN A 303 -16.99 7.38 -4.73
C GLN A 303 -17.16 8.09 -6.08
N ALA A 304 -16.04 8.42 -6.72
CA ALA A 304 -16.06 9.00 -8.05
C ALA A 304 -16.57 7.94 -9.05
N GLY A 305 -17.78 8.14 -9.56
CA GLY A 305 -18.41 7.24 -10.55
C GLY A 305 -19.46 6.26 -9.99
N ALA A 306 -19.77 6.26 -8.70
CA ALA A 306 -21.01 5.65 -8.21
C ALA A 306 -22.17 6.56 -8.64
N GLU A 307 -23.03 6.07 -9.53
CA GLU A 307 -24.30 6.73 -9.82
C GLU A 307 -25.09 6.90 -8.52
N GLN A 308 -25.51 8.14 -8.26
CA GLN A 308 -26.44 8.46 -7.17
C GLN A 308 -27.81 7.87 -7.47
#